data_b56399a876151400c5fa7df2b668740e
#
_entry.id   b56399a876151400c5fa7df2b668740e
#
_cell.length_a   1.000
_cell.length_b   1.000
_cell.length_c   1.000
_cell.angle_alpha   90.00
_cell.angle_beta   90.00
_cell.angle_gamma   90.00
#
_symmetry.space_group_name_H-M   'P 1'
#
loop_
_entity.id
_entity.type
_entity.pdbx_description
1 polymer ?
#
loop_
_entity_poly.entity_id
_entity_poly.type
_entity_poly.pdbx_seq_one_letter_code
_entity_poly.pdbx_strand_id
1 'polypeptide(L)'
;MCFEDESPQKATQGAALARQLSRRKLLQAGGVLSAGAVALALAGCGSQPPVEPTAYLAPAVTVAPSQTQPAVATVAAAPTDVCVNAAIFIEDLTVPDGTRVAPGERLDKRWAVQNSGSCDWGPGYRLVQVDSGSLGGRDESALYPARAGENAVWQVELVAPQEPGEYLASWQAQAPNGEFFGEQVFVLIEVQR
;
A
#
# COMPACT_ATOMS: atom_id res chain seq x y z
N MET A 1 -32.72 -33.18 -50.40
CA MET A 1 -31.90 -34.00 -49.48
C MET A 1 -31.78 -33.21 -48.22
N CYS A 2 -32.21 -33.82 -47.15
CA CYS A 2 -32.72 -33.22 -45.91
C CYS A 2 -31.77 -32.32 -45.19
N PHE A 3 -32.28 -31.14 -44.86
CA PHE A 3 -31.75 -30.24 -43.81
C PHE A 3 -32.46 -30.60 -42.51
N GLU A 4 -31.75 -31.05 -41.51
CA GLU A 4 -32.26 -31.17 -40.15
C GLU A 4 -31.81 -29.98 -39.37
N ASP A 5 -32.79 -29.26 -38.98
CA ASP A 5 -33.07 -28.27 -37.97
C ASP A 5 -32.65 -28.79 -36.59
N GLU A 6 -31.76 -28.10 -35.92
CA GLU A 6 -31.45 -28.32 -34.48
C GLU A 6 -31.53 -27.04 -33.70
N SER A 7 -32.66 -26.95 -33.00
CA SER A 7 -33.13 -25.89 -32.16
C SER A 7 -32.18 -25.53 -30.98
N PRO A 8 -32.23 -24.29 -30.52
CA PRO A 8 -31.49 -23.82 -29.33
C PRO A 8 -32.32 -24.04 -28.05
N GLN A 9 -31.91 -24.97 -27.23
CA GLN A 9 -32.36 -25.01 -25.82
C GLN A 9 -31.14 -25.01 -24.90
N LYS A 10 -30.81 -23.85 -24.32
CA LYS A 10 -30.19 -23.72 -23.00
C LYS A 10 -29.99 -22.25 -22.64
N ALA A 11 -31.08 -21.59 -22.33
CA ALA A 11 -31.03 -20.29 -21.65
C ALA A 11 -32.20 -20.25 -20.65
N THR A 12 -32.07 -20.91 -19.52
CA THR A 12 -32.95 -20.65 -18.36
C THR A 12 -32.50 -21.47 -17.14
N GLN A 13 -31.35 -21.14 -16.56
CA GLN A 13 -31.03 -21.56 -15.19
C GLN A 13 -29.90 -20.63 -14.67
N GLY A 14 -30.23 -19.45 -14.19
CA GLY A 14 -29.25 -18.49 -13.62
C GLY A 14 -29.90 -17.37 -12.82
N ALA A 15 -31.21 -17.39 -12.61
CA ALA A 15 -31.90 -16.26 -12.00
C ALA A 15 -32.54 -16.56 -10.63
N ALA A 16 -31.96 -17.43 -9.82
CA ALA A 16 -32.56 -17.81 -8.54
C ALA A 16 -31.66 -17.76 -7.30
N LEU A 17 -30.48 -17.14 -7.34
CA LEU A 17 -29.61 -17.07 -6.14
C LEU A 17 -29.27 -15.66 -5.64
N ALA A 18 -29.87 -14.62 -6.14
CA ALA A 18 -29.58 -13.24 -5.76
C ALA A 18 -30.64 -12.59 -4.86
N ARG A 19 -31.38 -13.31 -4.03
CA ARG A 19 -32.44 -12.73 -3.19
C ARG A 19 -32.46 -13.18 -1.73
N GLN A 20 -31.30 -13.40 -1.10
CA GLN A 20 -31.34 -13.83 0.33
C GLN A 20 -30.26 -13.24 1.24
N LEU A 21 -29.82 -12.01 1.03
CA LEU A 21 -28.90 -11.32 1.98
C LEU A 21 -29.25 -9.84 2.17
N SER A 22 -30.51 -9.55 2.49
CA SER A 22 -30.88 -8.18 2.89
C SER A 22 -31.99 -8.18 3.95
N ARG A 23 -31.78 -8.83 5.09
CA ARG A 23 -32.62 -8.64 6.28
C ARG A 23 -31.86 -9.03 7.55
N ARG A 24 -30.86 -8.27 7.97
CA ARG A 24 -30.40 -8.26 9.37
C ARG A 24 -29.64 -6.97 9.66
N LYS A 25 -30.36 -5.85 9.78
CA LYS A 25 -29.90 -4.67 10.54
C LYS A 25 -31.15 -3.89 10.97
N LEU A 26 -31.70 -4.24 12.09
CA LEU A 26 -32.44 -3.33 12.96
C LEU A 26 -32.57 -4.00 14.33
N LEU A 27 -32.18 -3.27 15.34
CA LEU A 27 -32.37 -3.46 16.78
C LEU A 27 -31.06 -3.58 17.56
N GLN A 28 -30.63 -2.41 18.04
CA GLN A 28 -30.23 -2.22 19.44
C GLN A 28 -29.91 -0.74 19.64
N ALA A 29 -30.96 0.01 19.94
CA ALA A 29 -30.91 1.25 20.70
C ALA A 29 -31.15 0.87 22.15
N GLY A 30 -30.20 1.20 23.03
CA GLY A 30 -30.32 0.95 24.46
C GLY A 30 -29.27 1.79 25.17
N GLY A 31 -29.72 2.93 25.70
CA GLY A 31 -28.90 3.87 26.43
C GLY A 31 -28.54 3.37 27.84
N VAL A 32 -27.44 3.86 28.37
CA VAL A 32 -27.20 4.06 29.79
C VAL A 32 -26.43 5.35 29.98
N LEU A 33 -27.08 6.34 30.51
CA LEU A 33 -26.52 7.49 31.21
C LEU A 33 -25.95 7.00 32.54
N SER A 34 -24.68 7.27 32.83
CA SER A 34 -24.18 7.31 34.19
C SER A 34 -23.26 8.51 34.36
N ALA A 35 -23.80 9.46 35.10
CA ALA A 35 -23.06 10.57 35.71
C ALA A 35 -22.17 10.02 36.83
N GLY A 36 -20.93 10.48 36.92
CA GLY A 36 -19.95 10.05 37.92
C GLY A 36 -18.84 11.10 38.08
N ALA A 37 -19.14 12.04 38.97
CA ALA A 37 -18.25 12.70 39.96
C ALA A 37 -16.83 13.13 39.57
N VAL A 38 -16.67 14.44 39.56
CA VAL A 38 -15.47 15.23 39.74
C VAL A 38 -14.79 14.91 41.10
N ALA A 39 -13.53 14.56 41.06
CA ALA A 39 -12.63 14.65 42.23
C ALA A 39 -11.43 15.49 41.86
N LEU A 40 -11.44 16.73 42.32
CA LEU A 40 -10.26 17.59 42.47
C LEU A 40 -9.37 16.97 43.55
N ALA A 41 -8.11 16.71 43.22
CA ALA A 41 -7.06 16.55 44.23
C ALA A 41 -5.96 17.56 43.94
N LEU A 42 -5.82 18.48 44.88
CA LEU A 42 -4.88 19.58 44.94
C LEU A 42 -3.47 19.10 45.34
N ALA A 43 -2.49 19.74 44.71
CA ALA A 43 -1.23 20.20 45.26
C ALA A 43 -0.34 19.22 46.04
N GLY A 44 0.78 18.91 45.45
CA GLY A 44 1.99 18.47 46.10
C GLY A 44 3.18 19.23 45.49
N CYS A 45 3.45 20.45 45.91
CA CYS A 45 4.74 21.10 45.72
C CYS A 45 5.77 20.40 46.61
N GLY A 46 6.46 19.41 46.06
CA GLY A 46 7.65 18.84 46.69
C GLY A 46 8.86 19.73 46.36
N SER A 47 9.27 20.55 47.29
CA SER A 47 10.56 21.26 47.25
C SER A 47 11.69 20.24 47.33
N GLN A 48 12.43 20.07 46.23
CA GLN A 48 13.70 19.32 46.27
C GLN A 48 14.75 20.21 46.96
N PRO A 49 15.51 19.64 47.90
CA PRO A 49 16.64 20.36 48.48
C PRO A 49 17.75 20.52 47.43
N PRO A 50 18.51 21.64 47.52
CA PRO A 50 19.62 21.89 46.58
C PRO A 50 20.69 20.81 46.79
N VAL A 51 21.02 20.11 45.68
CA VAL A 51 22.13 19.16 45.62
C VAL A 51 23.40 20.00 45.49
N GLU A 52 24.22 20.05 46.58
CA GLU A 52 25.56 20.62 46.49
C GLU A 52 26.40 19.88 45.46
N PRO A 53 27.14 20.57 44.56
CA PRO A 53 28.02 19.91 43.64
C PRO A 53 29.24 19.32 44.39
N THR A 54 29.25 18.02 44.58
CA THR A 54 30.46 17.32 45.05
C THR A 54 31.52 17.44 43.96
N ALA A 55 32.60 18.17 44.24
CA ALA A 55 33.74 18.29 43.35
C ALA A 55 34.35 16.89 43.08
N TYR A 56 34.16 16.39 41.89
CA TYR A 56 34.79 15.16 41.42
C TYR A 56 36.24 15.44 41.09
N LEU A 57 37.16 14.97 41.94
CA LEU A 57 38.59 14.93 41.65
C LEU A 57 38.83 13.74 40.72
N ALA A 58 39.06 14.03 39.42
CA ALA A 58 39.47 13.04 38.48
C ALA A 58 40.81 12.41 38.84
N PRO A 59 40.93 11.06 38.85
CA PRO A 59 42.22 10.41 39.06
C PRO A 59 43.18 10.77 37.92
N ALA A 60 44.42 11.12 38.28
CA ALA A 60 45.47 11.37 37.33
C ALA A 60 45.77 10.10 36.52
N VAL A 61 45.41 10.11 35.27
CA VAL A 61 45.72 9.02 34.33
C VAL A 61 47.18 9.17 33.90
N THR A 62 48.04 8.33 34.41
CA THR A 62 49.41 8.18 33.89
C THR A 62 49.35 7.53 32.55
N VAL A 63 49.57 8.33 31.51
CA VAL A 63 49.60 7.86 30.11
C VAL A 63 50.93 7.12 29.89
N ALA A 64 50.87 5.79 29.84
CA ALA A 64 51.98 5.00 29.32
C ALA A 64 52.12 5.23 27.82
N PRO A 65 53.37 5.29 27.26
CA PRO A 65 53.53 5.47 25.83
C PRO A 65 52.98 4.28 25.06
N SER A 66 51.87 4.52 24.37
CA SER A 66 51.21 3.55 23.50
C SER A 66 52.12 3.33 22.26
N GLN A 67 52.67 2.15 22.14
CA GLN A 67 53.34 1.76 20.90
C GLN A 67 52.29 1.67 19.78
N THR A 68 52.38 2.59 18.84
CA THR A 68 51.54 2.61 17.65
C THR A 68 51.97 1.46 16.74
N GLN A 69 51.30 0.34 16.88
CA GLN A 69 51.38 -0.76 15.93
C GLN A 69 50.42 -0.38 14.76
N PRO A 70 50.87 -0.29 13.51
CA PRO A 70 49.96 -0.05 12.41
C PRO A 70 49.02 -1.25 12.30
N ALA A 71 47.80 -1.06 12.74
CA ALA A 71 46.70 -2.00 12.45
C ALA A 71 46.44 -1.94 10.94
N VAL A 72 46.82 -2.98 10.24
CA VAL A 72 46.31 -3.24 8.90
C VAL A 72 44.82 -3.51 9.08
N ALA A 73 44.03 -2.47 8.84
CA ALA A 73 42.56 -2.63 8.80
C ALA A 73 42.25 -3.48 7.57
N THR A 74 42.09 -4.77 7.78
CA THR A 74 41.39 -5.63 6.82
C THR A 74 39.95 -5.14 6.83
N VAL A 75 39.61 -4.34 5.84
CA VAL A 75 38.20 -3.99 5.57
C VAL A 75 37.53 -5.29 5.14
N ALA A 76 36.96 -6.00 6.08
CA ALA A 76 36.02 -7.06 5.78
C ALA A 76 34.87 -6.38 5.01
N ALA A 77 34.75 -6.69 3.72
CA ALA A 77 33.55 -6.31 2.96
C ALA A 77 32.36 -6.89 3.72
N ALA A 78 31.52 -6.01 4.26
CA ALA A 78 30.26 -6.44 4.82
C ALA A 78 29.51 -7.22 3.72
N PRO A 79 28.88 -8.36 4.03
CA PRO A 79 28.03 -9.03 3.08
C PRO A 79 26.98 -8.00 2.64
N THR A 80 26.95 -7.70 1.35
CA THR A 80 25.89 -6.91 0.77
C THR A 80 24.68 -7.83 0.76
N ASP A 81 23.86 -7.80 1.81
CA ASP A 81 22.59 -8.47 1.81
C ASP A 81 21.77 -7.88 0.66
N VAL A 82 21.69 -8.63 -0.44
CA VAL A 82 20.87 -8.28 -1.59
C VAL A 82 19.42 -8.42 -1.14
N CYS A 83 18.75 -7.29 -0.92
CA CYS A 83 17.33 -7.32 -0.58
C CYS A 83 16.50 -7.79 -1.79
N VAL A 84 15.32 -8.34 -1.53
CA VAL A 84 14.39 -8.87 -2.52
C VAL A 84 13.22 -7.90 -2.69
N ASN A 85 12.93 -7.51 -3.92
CA ASN A 85 11.73 -6.74 -4.26
C ASN A 85 10.54 -7.68 -4.44
N ALA A 86 9.45 -7.42 -3.73
CA ALA A 86 8.19 -8.16 -3.89
C ALA A 86 7.01 -7.29 -3.46
N ALA A 87 5.87 -7.48 -4.11
CA ALA A 87 4.61 -6.82 -3.77
C ALA A 87 3.45 -7.80 -3.95
N ILE A 88 2.47 -7.73 -3.05
CA ILE A 88 1.22 -8.50 -3.09
C ILE A 88 0.07 -7.50 -3.18
N PHE A 89 -0.88 -7.76 -4.10
CA PHE A 89 -2.15 -7.04 -4.17
C PHE A 89 -3.04 -7.42 -2.98
N ILE A 90 -3.76 -6.44 -2.43
CA ILE A 90 -4.72 -6.65 -1.34
C ILE A 90 -6.14 -6.42 -1.83
N GLU A 91 -6.43 -5.20 -2.33
CA GLU A 91 -7.77 -4.82 -2.78
C GLU A 91 -7.77 -3.55 -3.64
N ASP A 92 -8.86 -3.33 -4.35
CA ASP A 92 -9.19 -2.08 -5.02
C ASP A 92 -9.75 -1.08 -4.02
N LEU A 93 -9.07 0.06 -3.83
CA LEU A 93 -9.56 1.14 -2.96
C LEU A 93 -10.54 2.05 -3.68
N THR A 94 -10.34 2.23 -4.99
CA THR A 94 -11.21 3.06 -5.84
C THR A 94 -11.43 2.38 -7.19
N VAL A 95 -12.45 2.78 -7.92
CA VAL A 95 -12.75 2.28 -9.28
C VAL A 95 -12.73 0.74 -9.33
N PRO A 96 -13.69 0.04 -8.68
CA PRO A 96 -13.80 -1.43 -8.78
C PRO A 96 -13.92 -1.89 -10.23
N ASP A 97 -13.53 -3.13 -10.50
CA ASP A 97 -13.61 -3.72 -11.83
C ASP A 97 -15.01 -3.65 -12.43
N GLY A 98 -15.09 -3.31 -13.72
CA GLY A 98 -16.35 -3.11 -14.42
C GLY A 98 -17.10 -1.82 -14.06
N THR A 99 -16.42 -0.85 -13.42
CA THR A 99 -17.00 0.46 -13.13
C THR A 99 -17.44 1.14 -14.43
N ARG A 100 -18.69 1.63 -14.43
CA ARG A 100 -19.25 2.39 -15.54
C ARG A 100 -18.88 3.85 -15.42
N VAL A 101 -18.36 4.41 -16.51
CA VAL A 101 -17.85 5.78 -16.55
C VAL A 101 -18.33 6.51 -17.81
N ALA A 102 -18.33 7.84 -17.75
CA ALA A 102 -18.63 8.66 -18.92
C ALA A 102 -17.42 8.78 -19.88
N PRO A 103 -17.64 9.01 -21.17
CA PRO A 103 -16.56 9.32 -22.11
C PRO A 103 -15.71 10.50 -21.63
N GLY A 104 -14.40 10.35 -21.60
CA GLY A 104 -13.45 11.39 -21.17
C GLY A 104 -13.43 11.66 -19.67
N GLU A 105 -14.09 10.85 -18.86
CA GLU A 105 -14.08 10.97 -17.40
C GLU A 105 -12.67 10.77 -16.85
N ARG A 106 -12.29 11.57 -15.84
CA ARG A 106 -11.03 11.43 -15.11
C ARG A 106 -11.22 10.51 -13.94
N LEU A 107 -10.34 9.53 -13.82
CA LEU A 107 -10.39 8.49 -12.80
C LEU A 107 -9.11 8.55 -11.97
N ASP A 108 -9.26 8.43 -10.66
CA ASP A 108 -8.15 8.26 -9.70
C ASP A 108 -8.22 6.81 -9.18
N LYS A 109 -7.48 5.92 -9.85
CA LYS A 109 -7.41 4.51 -9.45
C LYS A 109 -6.35 4.30 -8.38
N ARG A 110 -6.78 3.63 -7.32
CA ARG A 110 -5.91 3.28 -6.18
C ARG A 110 -6.08 1.82 -5.82
N TRP A 111 -4.95 1.18 -5.54
CA TRP A 111 -4.87 -0.19 -5.05
C TRP A 111 -4.17 -0.21 -3.68
N ALA A 112 -4.70 -0.99 -2.75
CA ALA A 112 -3.95 -1.38 -1.57
C ALA A 112 -3.03 -2.54 -1.93
N VAL A 113 -1.76 -2.41 -1.55
CA VAL A 113 -0.73 -3.43 -1.79
C VAL A 113 0.12 -3.59 -0.53
N GLN A 114 0.85 -4.68 -0.40
CA GLN A 114 1.85 -4.88 0.64
C GLN A 114 3.24 -5.01 0.03
N ASN A 115 4.22 -4.33 0.60
CA ASN A 115 5.62 -4.63 0.34
C ASN A 115 5.97 -5.94 1.03
N SER A 116 5.85 -7.04 0.32
CA SER A 116 6.14 -8.39 0.82
C SER A 116 7.61 -8.80 0.68
N GLY A 117 8.45 -7.90 0.16
CA GLY A 117 9.88 -8.07 0.01
C GLY A 117 10.67 -7.70 1.24
N SER A 118 12.00 -7.67 1.08
CA SER A 118 12.95 -7.19 2.10
C SER A 118 13.62 -5.86 1.71
N CYS A 119 13.39 -5.34 0.49
CA CYS A 119 13.78 -4.00 0.09
C CYS A 119 12.76 -2.98 0.56
N ASP A 120 13.21 -1.84 1.09
CA ASP A 120 12.35 -0.67 1.27
C ASP A 120 12.16 0.01 -0.08
N TRP A 121 10.91 0.33 -0.43
CA TRP A 121 10.62 1.14 -1.62
C TRP A 121 10.91 2.60 -1.31
N GLY A 122 11.57 3.28 -2.23
CA GLY A 122 11.98 4.67 -2.09
C GLY A 122 12.16 5.35 -3.44
N PRO A 123 13.01 6.37 -3.52
CA PRO A 123 13.27 7.08 -4.77
C PRO A 123 13.71 6.15 -5.89
N GLY A 124 13.12 6.33 -7.08
CA GLY A 124 13.43 5.53 -8.27
C GLY A 124 12.56 4.28 -8.46
N TYR A 125 11.77 3.87 -7.45
CA TYR A 125 10.72 2.87 -7.64
C TYR A 125 9.53 3.49 -8.37
N ARG A 126 8.96 2.77 -9.33
CA ARG A 126 7.88 3.24 -10.19
C ARG A 126 6.80 2.20 -10.38
N LEU A 127 5.59 2.65 -10.66
CA LEU A 127 4.51 1.86 -11.21
C LEU A 127 4.45 2.15 -12.70
N VAL A 128 4.61 1.14 -13.54
CA VAL A 128 4.74 1.27 -15.00
C VAL A 128 3.62 0.51 -15.68
N GLN A 129 2.98 1.12 -16.68
CA GLN A 129 2.02 0.43 -17.53
C GLN A 129 2.73 -0.64 -18.36
N VAL A 130 2.23 -1.86 -18.32
CA VAL A 130 2.88 -3.04 -18.95
C VAL A 130 2.14 -3.55 -20.18
N ASP A 131 1.00 -2.97 -20.48
CA ASP A 131 0.24 -3.26 -21.70
C ASP A 131 0.06 -1.99 -22.54
N SER A 132 -0.42 -2.18 -23.78
CA SER A 132 -0.78 -1.11 -24.70
C SER A 132 -2.21 -0.62 -24.49
N GLY A 133 -2.72 -0.68 -23.25
CA GLY A 133 -4.08 -0.27 -22.93
C GLY A 133 -4.39 1.14 -23.40
N SER A 134 -5.61 1.36 -23.83
CA SER A 134 -6.07 2.62 -24.41
C SER A 134 -6.63 3.60 -23.36
N LEU A 135 -6.39 3.36 -22.08
CA LEU A 135 -6.75 4.31 -21.04
C LEU A 135 -5.72 5.45 -21.04
N GLY A 136 -6.19 6.67 -21.28
CA GLY A 136 -5.34 7.86 -21.22
C GLY A 136 -4.79 8.07 -19.81
N GLY A 137 -3.54 8.55 -19.70
CA GLY A 137 -2.89 8.76 -18.43
C GLY A 137 -1.39 8.88 -18.58
N ARG A 138 -0.67 8.67 -17.50
CA ARG A 138 0.78 8.57 -17.51
C ARG A 138 1.19 7.11 -17.59
N ASP A 139 2.14 6.80 -18.48
CA ASP A 139 2.67 5.44 -18.62
C ASP A 139 3.44 4.98 -17.37
N GLU A 140 3.89 5.94 -16.55
CA GLU A 140 4.58 5.67 -15.29
C GLU A 140 4.23 6.68 -14.19
N SER A 141 4.25 6.22 -12.93
CA SER A 141 4.15 7.05 -11.74
C SER A 141 5.15 6.59 -10.67
N ALA A 142 5.63 7.52 -9.83
CA ALA A 142 6.48 7.15 -8.71
C ALA A 142 5.68 6.33 -7.69
N LEU A 143 6.30 5.29 -7.11
CA LEU A 143 5.72 4.60 -5.97
C LEU A 143 5.87 5.47 -4.71
N TYR A 144 4.86 5.45 -3.85
CA TYR A 144 5.00 5.97 -2.51
C TYR A 144 5.98 5.11 -1.71
N PRO A 145 6.84 5.72 -0.86
CA PRO A 145 7.75 4.96 -0.02
C PRO A 145 7.02 3.99 0.88
N ALA A 146 7.52 2.76 0.98
CA ALA A 146 7.01 1.73 1.88
C ALA A 146 8.15 0.85 2.37
N ARG A 147 8.24 0.64 3.68
CA ARG A 147 9.21 -0.29 4.26
C ARG A 147 8.83 -1.72 3.97
N ALA A 148 9.80 -2.61 4.07
CA ALA A 148 9.57 -4.04 4.02
C ALA A 148 8.49 -4.46 5.03
N GLY A 149 7.50 -5.22 4.57
CA GLY A 149 6.36 -5.70 5.37
C GLY A 149 5.20 -4.72 5.52
N GLU A 150 5.34 -3.45 5.14
CA GLU A 150 4.29 -2.43 5.28
C GLU A 150 3.31 -2.41 4.10
N ASN A 151 2.08 -1.97 4.39
CA ASN A 151 1.09 -1.70 3.36
C ASN A 151 1.34 -0.34 2.70
N ALA A 152 1.05 -0.26 1.41
CA ALA A 152 1.18 0.95 0.60
C ALA A 152 -0.04 1.13 -0.31
N VAL A 153 -0.12 2.30 -0.92
CA VAL A 153 -1.11 2.60 -1.95
C VAL A 153 -0.39 2.85 -3.27
N TRP A 154 -0.75 2.08 -4.29
CA TRP A 154 -0.39 2.40 -5.68
C TRP A 154 -1.50 3.24 -6.28
N GLN A 155 -1.14 4.27 -7.04
CA GLN A 155 -2.09 5.24 -7.58
C GLN A 155 -1.72 5.62 -9.01
N VAL A 156 -2.74 5.68 -9.87
CA VAL A 156 -2.64 6.21 -11.23
C VAL A 156 -3.83 7.11 -11.53
N GLU A 157 -3.57 8.20 -12.26
CA GLU A 157 -4.61 9.07 -12.82
C GLU A 157 -4.84 8.67 -14.27
N LEU A 158 -6.09 8.45 -14.63
CA LEU A 158 -6.52 7.94 -15.92
C LEU A 158 -7.57 8.85 -16.55
N VAL A 159 -7.72 8.74 -17.85
CA VAL A 159 -8.80 9.37 -18.60
C VAL A 159 -9.50 8.30 -19.43
N ALA A 160 -10.81 8.14 -19.21
CA ALA A 160 -11.61 7.20 -19.99
C ALA A 160 -11.62 7.59 -21.47
N PRO A 161 -11.57 6.63 -22.40
CA PRO A 161 -11.71 6.87 -23.84
C PRO A 161 -13.03 7.56 -24.19
N GLN A 162 -13.07 8.18 -25.39
CA GLN A 162 -14.29 8.83 -25.91
C GLN A 162 -15.29 7.82 -26.48
N GLU A 163 -14.81 6.69 -26.99
CA GLU A 163 -15.63 5.65 -27.58
C GLU A 163 -16.23 4.76 -26.50
N PRO A 164 -17.54 4.42 -26.57
CA PRO A 164 -18.14 3.43 -25.69
C PRO A 164 -17.50 2.06 -25.88
N GLY A 165 -17.31 1.32 -24.77
CA GLY A 165 -16.70 0.00 -24.80
C GLY A 165 -16.11 -0.41 -23.46
N GLU A 166 -15.58 -1.62 -23.40
CA GLU A 166 -14.83 -2.15 -22.27
C GLU A 166 -13.34 -1.91 -22.50
N TYR A 167 -12.66 -1.43 -21.45
CA TYR A 167 -11.25 -1.07 -21.49
C TYR A 167 -10.51 -1.63 -20.31
N LEU A 168 -9.40 -2.30 -20.60
CA LEU A 168 -8.49 -2.89 -19.63
C LEU A 168 -7.11 -2.26 -19.82
N ALA A 169 -6.46 -1.93 -18.70
CA ALA A 169 -5.05 -1.55 -18.69
C ALA A 169 -4.38 -2.07 -17.41
N SER A 170 -3.10 -2.45 -17.51
CA SER A 170 -2.36 -3.14 -16.46
C SER A 170 -1.06 -2.43 -16.12
N TRP A 171 -0.70 -2.49 -14.85
CA TRP A 171 0.54 -1.90 -14.32
C TRP A 171 1.31 -2.91 -13.49
N GLN A 172 2.63 -2.69 -13.41
CA GLN A 172 3.50 -3.46 -12.53
C GLN A 172 4.56 -2.55 -11.92
N ALA A 173 5.00 -2.87 -10.72
CA ALA A 173 6.07 -2.16 -10.06
C ALA A 173 7.42 -2.43 -10.72
N GLN A 174 8.26 -1.40 -10.80
CA GLN A 174 9.61 -1.46 -11.32
C GLN A 174 10.60 -0.87 -10.32
N ALA A 175 11.67 -1.61 -10.06
CA ALA A 175 12.77 -1.19 -9.22
C ALA A 175 13.70 -0.18 -9.95
N PRO A 176 14.57 0.55 -9.23
CA PRO A 176 15.49 1.52 -9.84
C PRO A 176 16.45 0.93 -10.87
N ASN A 177 16.74 -0.38 -10.81
CA ASN A 177 17.55 -1.09 -11.79
C ASN A 177 16.79 -1.47 -13.08
N GLY A 178 15.50 -1.14 -13.18
CA GLY A 178 14.64 -1.45 -14.31
C GLY A 178 13.94 -2.83 -14.24
N GLU A 179 14.17 -3.60 -13.19
CA GLU A 179 13.57 -4.92 -12.99
C GLU A 179 12.13 -4.78 -12.50
N PHE A 180 11.19 -5.49 -13.15
CA PHE A 180 9.82 -5.57 -12.71
C PHE A 180 9.67 -6.55 -11.54
N PHE A 181 8.77 -6.22 -10.61
CA PHE A 181 8.51 -7.06 -9.45
C PHE A 181 7.05 -6.98 -8.98
N GLY A 182 6.66 -7.95 -8.14
CA GLY A 182 5.33 -8.02 -7.57
C GLY A 182 4.25 -8.43 -8.57
N GLU A 183 3.03 -8.50 -8.09
CA GLU A 183 1.86 -8.82 -8.91
C GLU A 183 1.48 -7.64 -9.82
N GLN A 184 0.95 -7.95 -11.00
CA GLN A 184 0.34 -6.95 -11.87
C GLN A 184 -1.01 -6.54 -11.29
N VAL A 185 -1.29 -5.25 -11.31
CA VAL A 185 -2.60 -4.68 -11.00
C VAL A 185 -3.23 -4.14 -12.26
N PHE A 186 -4.55 -4.07 -12.32
CA PHE A 186 -5.25 -3.63 -13.52
C PHE A 186 -6.46 -2.76 -13.20
N VAL A 187 -6.96 -2.09 -14.22
CA VAL A 187 -8.22 -1.36 -14.24
C VAL A 187 -9.07 -1.92 -15.36
N LEU A 188 -10.29 -2.31 -15.04
CA LEU A 188 -11.32 -2.67 -16.00
C LEU A 188 -12.49 -1.70 -15.86
N ILE A 189 -12.81 -0.95 -16.92
CA ILE A 189 -13.93 -0.01 -16.95
C ILE A 189 -14.84 -0.26 -18.15
N GLU A 190 -16.10 0.16 -18.03
CA GLU A 190 -17.07 0.18 -19.11
C GLU A 190 -17.45 1.63 -19.41
N VAL A 191 -17.03 2.17 -20.57
CA VAL A 191 -17.42 3.51 -21.01
C VAL A 191 -18.81 3.44 -21.62
N GLN A 192 -19.75 4.20 -21.05
CA GLN A 192 -21.16 4.27 -21.49
C GLN A 192 -21.54 5.70 -21.80
N ARG A 193 -22.49 5.89 -22.76
CA ARG A 193 -23.10 7.20 -23.09
C ARG A 193 -24.23 7.53 -22.13
#